data_0a128b6029e164b7b0d6f066521e1d64
#
_entry.id   0a128b6029e164b7b0d6f066521e1d64
#
_cell.length_a   1.000
_cell.length_b   1.000
_cell.length_c   1.000
_cell.angle_alpha   90.00
_cell.angle_beta   90.00
_cell.angle_gamma   90.00
#
_symmetry.space_group_name_H-M   'P 1'
#
loop_
_entity.id
_entity.type
_entity.pdbx_description
1 polymer ?
#
loop_
_entity_poly.entity_id
_entity_poly.type
_entity_poly.pdbx_seq_one_letter_code
_entity_poly.pdbx_strand_id
1 'polypeptide(L)'
;MTQQTVIDERKYLDPVFLEYGMEVYTNEYIEMLREENLELKRKGKRSYNLVPQAGFQEKVLTSLADIVICGGVRGAGKTAVGLIGAMEYADNPDVNLYGFRRFEADVKRGIWKSCKPIFRGFANFADTSFEAKFFNGTGATMKMEHLADLSKVKDRFRGAEMPYILIEELAEFTKESMSVIFDLMGSNRSTAGVRPRFICTCNPVGRSNKLRWFLDWWIDPVTDEAIPSRSGKIRYFCRYGEDVMEIAWGDTPEEVYENPNARRKIESLSDDPDNEYASYITSVTFIDGDYAENKILQVSDPKYMNRISSGGSKSVINDIRGIWRDVDDTGALVTMNDMNNFFEASPMVTGLRCGGGDIALRDDWLVLWAMDGMHIIDVFAKRYVTSEDVIPIILEFLKKNEIPKENFAFDVNGIGNWLKQSEELKGCFGFDNKAPAKDKTSYNTRKSECAGMLIDALQNGKISIDESVLRQTYTEKRIPFTIREKLVEERIALRWKDDENPKALIKKTDMKFLIGHSPDFIEALIYCIDRVDNAKKARKVRRGNWSCFM
;
A
#
# COMPACT_ATOMS: atom_id res chain seq x y z
N MET A 1 -17.99 -29.46 3.56
CA MET A 1 -18.69 -28.27 3.06
C MET A 1 -19.16 -27.51 4.29
N THR A 2 -18.36 -26.57 4.77
CA THR A 2 -18.73 -25.65 5.85
C THR A 2 -19.74 -24.66 5.27
N GLN A 3 -20.96 -24.66 5.79
CA GLN A 3 -21.92 -23.60 5.52
C GLN A 3 -21.29 -22.28 5.96
N GLN A 4 -20.92 -21.45 5.00
CA GLN A 4 -20.56 -20.07 5.26
C GLN A 4 -21.82 -19.38 5.78
N THR A 5 -21.84 -19.04 7.04
CA THR A 5 -22.90 -18.22 7.65
C THR A 5 -22.90 -16.89 6.89
N VAL A 6 -23.98 -16.64 6.15
CA VAL A 6 -24.19 -15.34 5.52
C VAL A 6 -24.47 -14.38 6.67
N ILE A 7 -23.53 -13.48 6.94
CA ILE A 7 -23.69 -12.42 7.95
C ILE A 7 -24.72 -11.45 7.37
N ASP A 8 -25.82 -11.24 8.09
CA ASP A 8 -26.77 -10.19 7.73
C ASP A 8 -26.17 -8.84 8.17
N GLU A 9 -25.57 -8.16 7.24
CA GLU A 9 -24.89 -6.89 7.45
C GLU A 9 -25.83 -5.75 7.87
N ARG A 10 -27.14 -5.89 7.58
CA ARG A 10 -28.17 -4.90 7.95
C ARG A 10 -28.32 -4.76 9.47
N LYS A 11 -28.04 -5.80 10.25
CA LYS A 11 -28.13 -5.74 11.72
C LYS A 11 -27.18 -4.74 12.37
N TYR A 12 -26.11 -4.36 11.64
CA TYR A 12 -25.10 -3.39 12.10
C TYR A 12 -25.34 -1.95 11.60
N LEU A 13 -26.40 -1.74 10.81
CA LEU A 13 -26.83 -0.39 10.48
C LEU A 13 -27.52 0.23 11.68
N ASP A 14 -27.32 1.55 11.86
CA ASP A 14 -28.06 2.28 12.86
C ASP A 14 -29.57 2.05 12.68
N PRO A 15 -30.31 1.61 13.72
CA PRO A 15 -31.75 1.36 13.64
C PRO A 15 -32.55 2.53 13.06
N VAL A 16 -32.09 3.77 13.29
CA VAL A 16 -32.71 4.98 12.72
C VAL A 16 -32.73 4.94 11.19
N PHE A 17 -31.68 4.49 10.55
CA PHE A 17 -31.63 4.42 9.08
C PHE A 17 -32.55 3.34 8.52
N LEU A 18 -32.75 2.23 9.25
CA LEU A 18 -33.68 1.18 8.85
C LEU A 18 -35.14 1.61 9.04
N GLU A 19 -35.43 2.36 10.11
CA GLU A 19 -36.79 2.81 10.44
C GLU A 19 -37.32 3.86 9.45
N TYR A 20 -36.46 4.77 8.99
CA TYR A 20 -36.85 5.85 8.07
C TYR A 20 -36.70 5.50 6.58
N GLY A 21 -36.40 4.23 6.25
CA GLY A 21 -36.27 3.78 4.86
C GLY A 21 -35.14 4.47 4.10
N MET A 22 -34.09 4.90 4.81
CA MET A 22 -32.88 5.50 4.24
C MET A 22 -32.03 4.43 3.57
N GLU A 23 -32.62 3.79 2.58
CA GLU A 23 -31.98 2.69 1.91
C GLU A 23 -30.97 3.20 0.89
N VAL A 24 -29.87 2.51 0.84
CA VAL A 24 -28.93 2.45 -0.29
C VAL A 24 -29.74 2.02 -1.53
N TYR A 25 -29.25 2.26 -2.75
CA TYR A 25 -29.81 1.65 -3.95
C TYR A 25 -30.10 0.17 -3.72
N THR A 26 -31.37 -0.22 -3.73
CA THR A 26 -31.75 -1.64 -3.69
C THR A 26 -31.71 -2.23 -5.10
N ASN A 27 -31.61 -3.56 -5.19
CA ASN A 27 -31.66 -4.23 -6.48
C ASN A 27 -33.00 -3.97 -7.19
N GLU A 28 -34.09 -3.93 -6.44
CA GLU A 28 -35.43 -3.63 -6.95
C GLU A 28 -35.52 -2.21 -7.53
N TYR A 29 -34.93 -1.23 -6.85
CA TYR A 29 -34.88 0.14 -7.33
C TYR A 29 -34.02 0.27 -8.60
N ILE A 30 -32.91 -0.43 -8.69
CA ILE A 30 -32.06 -0.47 -9.88
C ILE A 30 -32.82 -1.08 -11.08
N GLU A 31 -33.55 -2.17 -10.88
CA GLU A 31 -34.36 -2.77 -11.95
C GLU A 31 -35.50 -1.84 -12.41
N MET A 32 -36.18 -1.18 -11.49
CA MET A 32 -37.18 -0.16 -11.82
C MET A 32 -36.58 0.97 -12.68
N LEU A 33 -35.41 1.51 -12.32
CA LEU A 33 -34.71 2.53 -13.12
C LEU A 33 -34.32 2.01 -14.51
N ARG A 34 -33.96 0.73 -14.63
CA ARG A 34 -33.67 0.10 -15.94
C ARG A 34 -34.88 0.01 -16.82
N GLU A 35 -36.02 -0.44 -16.28
CA GLU A 35 -37.28 -0.54 -17.02
C GLU A 35 -37.74 0.84 -17.48
N GLU A 36 -37.74 1.84 -16.60
CA GLU A 36 -38.10 3.22 -16.95
C GLU A 36 -37.18 3.78 -18.06
N ASN A 37 -35.88 3.53 -17.95
CA ASN A 37 -34.93 4.00 -18.94
C ASN A 37 -35.10 3.33 -20.31
N LEU A 38 -35.48 2.03 -20.33
CA LEU A 38 -35.84 1.32 -21.55
C LEU A 38 -37.12 1.87 -22.18
N GLU A 39 -38.11 2.22 -21.37
CA GLU A 39 -39.35 2.81 -21.84
C GLU A 39 -39.14 4.21 -22.43
N LEU A 40 -38.32 5.04 -21.79
CA LEU A 40 -37.90 6.35 -22.33
C LEU A 40 -37.25 6.19 -23.71
N LYS A 41 -36.36 5.22 -23.86
CA LYS A 41 -35.72 4.92 -25.16
C LYS A 41 -36.73 4.48 -26.21
N ARG A 42 -37.69 3.61 -25.87
CA ARG A 42 -38.77 3.14 -26.79
C ARG A 42 -39.66 4.31 -27.25
N LYS A 43 -39.88 5.29 -26.38
CA LYS A 43 -40.63 6.51 -26.68
C LYS A 43 -39.84 7.59 -27.43
N GLY A 44 -38.60 7.30 -27.81
CA GLY A 44 -37.69 8.28 -28.43
C GLY A 44 -37.29 9.41 -27.49
N LYS A 45 -37.54 9.29 -26.20
CA LYS A 45 -37.15 10.27 -25.19
C LYS A 45 -35.71 10.00 -24.76
N ARG A 46 -35.08 11.06 -24.22
CA ARG A 46 -33.73 10.96 -23.71
C ARG A 46 -33.70 10.03 -22.49
N SER A 47 -32.84 9.01 -22.55
CA SER A 47 -32.57 8.15 -21.40
C SER A 47 -31.62 8.82 -20.42
N TYR A 48 -31.76 8.55 -19.14
CA TYR A 48 -30.89 9.04 -18.08
C TYR A 48 -29.57 8.26 -18.04
N ASN A 49 -28.46 8.95 -17.78
CA ASN A 49 -27.16 8.34 -17.55
C ASN A 49 -26.95 7.93 -16.06
N LEU A 50 -28.06 7.73 -15.33
CA LEU A 50 -28.08 7.47 -13.89
C LEU A 50 -28.27 5.98 -13.56
N VAL A 51 -28.53 5.15 -14.56
CA VAL A 51 -28.74 3.73 -14.35
C VAL A 51 -27.39 3.04 -14.23
N PRO A 52 -27.09 2.39 -13.09
CA PRO A 52 -25.85 1.65 -12.93
C PRO A 52 -25.80 0.47 -13.88
N GLN A 53 -24.60 0.16 -14.35
CA GLN A 53 -24.37 -1.05 -15.12
C GLN A 53 -24.31 -2.27 -14.19
N ALA A 54 -24.78 -3.42 -14.70
CA ALA A 54 -24.76 -4.67 -13.96
C ALA A 54 -23.34 -5.06 -13.51
N GLY A 55 -23.23 -5.71 -12.38
CA GLY A 55 -21.98 -6.16 -11.81
C GLY A 55 -21.33 -5.11 -10.91
N PHE A 56 -20.17 -4.59 -11.28
CA PHE A 56 -19.38 -3.68 -10.47
C PHE A 56 -20.16 -2.47 -9.93
N GLN A 57 -20.85 -1.73 -10.81
CA GLN A 57 -21.54 -0.51 -10.38
C GLN A 57 -22.73 -0.80 -9.46
N GLU A 58 -23.46 -1.89 -9.69
CA GLU A 58 -24.53 -2.33 -8.78
C GLU A 58 -23.97 -2.67 -7.41
N LYS A 59 -22.91 -3.48 -7.34
CA LYS A 59 -22.29 -3.86 -6.06
C LYS A 59 -21.84 -2.64 -5.26
N VAL A 60 -21.33 -1.59 -5.93
CA VAL A 60 -20.94 -0.34 -5.27
C VAL A 60 -22.15 0.36 -4.68
N LEU A 61 -23.24 0.52 -5.44
CA LEU A 61 -24.40 1.27 -5.00
C LEU A 61 -25.24 0.53 -3.96
N THR A 62 -25.32 -0.80 -4.04
CA THR A 62 -26.06 -1.64 -3.09
C THR A 62 -25.26 -2.00 -1.83
N SER A 63 -23.99 -1.60 -1.75
CA SER A 63 -23.17 -1.90 -0.58
C SER A 63 -23.68 -1.21 0.68
N LEU A 64 -23.72 -1.94 1.78
CA LEU A 64 -24.08 -1.44 3.11
C LEU A 64 -22.86 -0.94 3.92
N ALA A 65 -21.65 -1.00 3.38
CA ALA A 65 -20.46 -0.49 4.05
C ALA A 65 -20.49 1.03 4.17
N ASP A 66 -19.93 1.56 5.27
CA ASP A 66 -19.77 3.01 5.48
C ASP A 66 -18.76 3.58 4.47
N ILE A 67 -17.69 2.83 4.22
CA ILE A 67 -16.65 3.19 3.26
C ILE A 67 -16.62 2.15 2.15
N VAL A 68 -16.78 2.61 0.90
CA VAL A 68 -16.66 1.76 -0.29
C VAL A 68 -15.45 2.18 -1.11
N ILE A 69 -14.47 1.29 -1.24
CA ILE A 69 -13.29 1.52 -2.06
C ILE A 69 -13.46 0.80 -3.40
N CYS A 70 -13.63 1.59 -4.45
CA CYS A 70 -13.81 1.16 -5.83
C CYS A 70 -12.45 1.06 -6.53
N GLY A 71 -11.90 -0.14 -6.65
CA GLY A 71 -10.62 -0.39 -7.32
C GLY A 71 -10.76 -1.04 -8.68
N GLY A 72 -9.69 -1.69 -9.12
CA GLY A 72 -9.65 -2.48 -10.33
C GLY A 72 -9.22 -1.75 -11.58
N VAL A 73 -9.53 -2.35 -12.71
CA VAL A 73 -8.97 -1.96 -14.01
C VAL A 73 -9.40 -0.55 -14.46
N ARG A 74 -8.57 0.06 -15.29
CA ARG A 74 -8.88 1.32 -15.94
C ARG A 74 -10.06 1.15 -16.91
N GLY A 75 -11.02 2.09 -16.85
CA GLY A 75 -12.21 2.02 -17.70
C GLY A 75 -13.37 1.20 -17.14
N ALA A 76 -13.30 0.70 -15.90
CA ALA A 76 -14.40 -0.01 -15.24
C ALA A 76 -15.63 0.86 -14.92
N GLY A 77 -15.52 2.20 -15.03
CA GLY A 77 -16.63 3.11 -14.74
C GLY A 77 -16.69 3.60 -13.30
N LYS A 78 -15.56 3.59 -12.58
CA LYS A 78 -15.42 3.97 -11.17
C LYS A 78 -15.92 5.39 -10.88
N THR A 79 -15.46 6.39 -11.63
CA THR A 79 -15.92 7.78 -11.48
C THR A 79 -17.42 7.92 -11.70
N ALA A 80 -17.96 7.20 -12.70
CA ALA A 80 -19.39 7.27 -13.00
C ALA A 80 -20.23 6.76 -11.84
N VAL A 81 -19.90 5.63 -11.25
CA VAL A 81 -20.67 5.07 -10.12
C VAL A 81 -20.58 5.95 -8.87
N GLY A 82 -19.41 6.54 -8.59
CA GLY A 82 -19.29 7.51 -7.49
C GLY A 82 -20.16 8.76 -7.69
N LEU A 83 -20.34 9.21 -8.93
CA LEU A 83 -21.24 10.34 -9.22
C LEU A 83 -22.72 9.91 -9.20
N ILE A 84 -23.05 8.72 -9.70
CA ILE A 84 -24.42 8.19 -9.62
C ILE A 84 -24.86 8.04 -8.17
N GLY A 85 -23.99 7.56 -7.27
CA GLY A 85 -24.29 7.44 -5.84
C GLY A 85 -24.69 8.75 -5.16
N ALA A 86 -24.23 9.91 -5.64
CA ALA A 86 -24.64 11.20 -5.12
C ALA A 86 -26.12 11.52 -5.40
N MET A 87 -26.73 10.86 -6.38
CA MET A 87 -28.14 11.08 -6.73
C MET A 87 -29.12 10.55 -5.66
N GLU A 88 -28.67 9.66 -4.79
CA GLU A 88 -29.43 9.19 -3.63
C GLU A 88 -29.84 10.33 -2.69
N TYR A 89 -29.06 11.39 -2.67
CA TYR A 89 -29.24 12.57 -1.79
C TYR A 89 -29.74 13.81 -2.54
N ALA A 90 -29.93 13.71 -3.85
CA ALA A 90 -30.06 14.89 -4.72
C ALA A 90 -31.33 15.71 -4.48
N ASP A 91 -32.40 15.10 -3.97
CA ASP A 91 -33.68 15.76 -3.68
C ASP A 91 -33.75 16.45 -2.33
N ASN A 92 -32.76 16.20 -1.44
CA ASN A 92 -32.73 16.79 -0.11
C ASN A 92 -31.97 18.14 -0.09
N PRO A 93 -32.66 19.29 0.09
CA PRO A 93 -32.02 20.60 0.08
C PRO A 93 -31.11 20.89 1.28
N ASP A 94 -31.22 20.10 2.36
CA ASP A 94 -30.50 20.33 3.60
C ASP A 94 -29.13 19.65 3.63
N VAL A 95 -28.74 18.96 2.53
CA VAL A 95 -27.47 18.25 2.46
C VAL A 95 -26.48 18.87 1.47
N ASN A 96 -25.22 18.86 1.85
CA ASN A 96 -24.11 19.21 0.99
C ASN A 96 -23.26 17.96 0.69
N LEU A 97 -23.09 17.66 -0.59
CA LEU A 97 -22.35 16.53 -1.09
C LEU A 97 -20.98 17.01 -1.56
N TYR A 98 -19.94 16.19 -1.40
CA TYR A 98 -18.59 16.58 -1.76
C TYR A 98 -17.92 15.55 -2.67
N GLY A 99 -17.24 16.07 -3.70
CA GLY A 99 -16.33 15.30 -4.55
C GLY A 99 -14.92 15.86 -4.46
N PHE A 100 -13.93 15.02 -4.21
CA PHE A 100 -12.54 15.46 -4.00
C PHE A 100 -11.58 14.87 -5.02
N ARG A 101 -10.58 15.68 -5.42
CA ARG A 101 -9.36 15.27 -6.10
C ARG A 101 -8.16 15.89 -5.40
N ARG A 102 -6.97 15.40 -5.70
CA ARG A 102 -5.76 15.93 -5.08
C ARG A 102 -5.48 17.37 -5.48
N PHE A 103 -5.56 17.71 -6.77
CA PHE A 103 -5.23 19.03 -7.27
C PHE A 103 -6.40 19.69 -8.00
N GLU A 104 -6.49 21.04 -7.95
CA GLU A 104 -7.56 21.80 -8.59
C GLU A 104 -7.64 21.57 -10.11
N ALA A 105 -6.50 21.48 -10.79
CA ALA A 105 -6.46 21.18 -12.22
C ALA A 105 -7.11 19.84 -12.56
N ASP A 106 -7.02 18.86 -11.65
CA ASP A 106 -7.61 17.54 -11.82
C ASP A 106 -9.09 17.53 -11.47
N VAL A 107 -9.52 18.36 -10.51
CA VAL A 107 -10.97 18.64 -10.31
C VAL A 107 -11.59 19.12 -11.61
N LYS A 108 -11.04 20.16 -12.21
CA LYS A 108 -11.57 20.78 -13.43
C LYS A 108 -11.60 19.83 -14.62
N ARG A 109 -10.51 19.09 -14.86
CA ARG A 109 -10.36 18.18 -16.01
C ARG A 109 -10.99 16.81 -15.82
N GLY A 110 -11.07 16.35 -14.57
CA GLY A 110 -11.58 15.05 -14.17
C GLY A 110 -13.05 15.09 -13.72
N ILE A 111 -13.26 15.05 -12.40
CA ILE A 111 -14.57 14.86 -11.78
C ILE A 111 -15.59 15.91 -12.18
N TRP A 112 -15.20 17.21 -12.29
CA TRP A 112 -16.10 18.28 -12.70
C TRP A 112 -16.59 18.12 -14.14
N LYS A 113 -15.69 17.75 -15.05
CA LYS A 113 -16.08 17.47 -16.43
C LYS A 113 -16.97 16.24 -16.53
N SER A 114 -16.69 15.22 -15.73
CA SER A 114 -17.40 13.93 -15.72
C SER A 114 -18.79 14.03 -15.13
N CYS A 115 -19.03 14.90 -14.14
CA CYS A 115 -20.35 15.05 -13.52
C CYS A 115 -21.39 15.68 -14.46
N LYS A 116 -20.97 16.57 -15.36
CA LYS A 116 -21.91 17.30 -16.24
C LYS A 116 -22.79 16.41 -17.12
N PRO A 117 -22.27 15.42 -17.85
CA PRO A 117 -23.13 14.52 -18.61
C PRO A 117 -24.02 13.61 -17.75
N ILE A 118 -23.57 13.26 -16.53
CA ILE A 118 -24.33 12.44 -15.59
C ILE A 118 -25.49 13.23 -15.00
N PHE A 119 -25.24 14.42 -14.45
CA PHE A 119 -26.24 15.25 -13.79
C PHE A 119 -27.04 16.15 -14.73
N ARG A 120 -26.81 16.05 -16.06
CA ARG A 120 -27.52 16.87 -17.05
C ARG A 120 -29.03 16.64 -17.01
N GLY A 121 -29.77 17.73 -16.79
CA GLY A 121 -31.23 17.69 -16.64
C GLY A 121 -31.69 17.59 -15.18
N PHE A 122 -30.77 17.34 -14.25
CA PHE A 122 -31.06 17.28 -12.82
C PHE A 122 -30.38 18.41 -12.04
N ALA A 123 -29.26 18.97 -12.55
CA ALA A 123 -28.53 20.01 -11.85
C ALA A 123 -28.17 21.19 -12.75
N ASN A 124 -28.07 22.36 -12.13
CA ASN A 124 -27.45 23.56 -12.66
C ASN A 124 -25.98 23.62 -12.24
N PHE A 125 -25.10 24.03 -13.15
CA PHE A 125 -23.65 24.00 -12.94
C PHE A 125 -23.06 25.40 -12.80
N ALA A 126 -22.34 25.65 -11.69
CA ALA A 126 -21.56 26.86 -11.49
C ALA A 126 -20.07 26.54 -11.73
N ASP A 127 -19.56 26.92 -12.91
CA ASP A 127 -18.20 26.56 -13.35
C ASP A 127 -17.07 27.25 -12.56
N THR A 128 -17.35 28.38 -11.94
CA THR A 128 -16.35 29.11 -11.13
C THR A 128 -16.14 28.55 -9.75
N SER A 129 -17.19 27.95 -9.14
CA SER A 129 -17.16 27.34 -7.81
C SER A 129 -17.15 25.81 -7.84
N PHE A 130 -17.24 25.20 -9.04
CA PHE A 130 -17.39 23.76 -9.23
C PHE A 130 -18.56 23.15 -8.42
N GLU A 131 -19.71 23.85 -8.42
CA GLU A 131 -20.92 23.44 -7.73
C GLU A 131 -22.00 22.97 -8.70
N ALA A 132 -22.59 21.82 -8.42
CA ALA A 132 -23.79 21.31 -9.06
C ALA A 132 -24.97 21.43 -8.10
N LYS A 133 -25.96 22.28 -8.42
CA LYS A 133 -27.18 22.49 -7.62
C LYS A 133 -28.32 21.73 -8.24
N PHE A 134 -28.80 20.70 -7.52
CA PHE A 134 -29.83 19.82 -8.03
C PHE A 134 -31.22 20.49 -8.03
N PHE A 135 -32.06 20.05 -8.95
CA PHE A 135 -33.46 20.46 -9.10
C PHE A 135 -33.67 21.97 -9.09
N ASN A 136 -32.85 22.71 -9.86
CA ASN A 136 -32.87 24.19 -9.94
C ASN A 136 -32.60 24.90 -8.60
N GLY A 137 -31.88 24.22 -7.67
CA GLY A 137 -31.53 24.76 -6.35
C GLY A 137 -32.53 24.43 -5.26
N THR A 138 -33.53 23.60 -5.53
CA THR A 138 -34.48 23.09 -4.50
C THR A 138 -34.04 21.74 -3.93
N GLY A 139 -32.95 21.15 -4.40
CA GLY A 139 -32.33 19.94 -3.89
C GLY A 139 -30.93 20.19 -3.34
N ALA A 140 -30.21 19.12 -3.12
CA ALA A 140 -28.83 19.12 -2.63
C ALA A 140 -27.86 19.96 -3.49
N THR A 141 -26.77 20.37 -2.87
CA THR A 141 -25.63 20.95 -3.60
C THR A 141 -24.43 20.02 -3.52
N MET A 142 -23.87 19.64 -4.68
CA MET A 142 -22.62 18.90 -4.72
C MET A 142 -21.47 19.83 -5.09
N LYS A 143 -20.45 19.89 -4.21
CA LYS A 143 -19.23 20.68 -4.40
C LYS A 143 -18.07 19.79 -4.80
N MET A 144 -17.33 20.23 -5.82
CA MET A 144 -16.10 19.54 -6.23
C MET A 144 -14.90 20.37 -5.75
N GLU A 145 -14.08 19.79 -4.89
CA GLU A 145 -12.97 20.48 -4.24
C GLU A 145 -11.66 19.73 -4.38
N HIS A 146 -10.55 20.38 -4.07
CA HIS A 146 -9.22 19.76 -4.06
C HIS A 146 -8.61 19.71 -2.65
N LEU A 147 -7.75 18.73 -2.43
CA LEU A 147 -7.06 18.46 -1.18
C LEU A 147 -5.53 18.53 -1.38
N ALA A 148 -5.03 19.63 -1.97
CA ALA A 148 -3.60 19.79 -2.26
C ALA A 148 -2.74 19.93 -1.01
N ASP A 149 -3.25 20.61 0.03
CA ASP A 149 -2.59 20.75 1.33
C ASP A 149 -3.23 19.81 2.35
N LEU A 150 -2.66 18.63 2.46
CA LEU A 150 -3.21 17.56 3.32
C LEU A 150 -3.09 17.88 4.81
N SER A 151 -2.12 18.70 5.20
CA SER A 151 -1.95 19.11 6.60
C SER A 151 -3.11 19.94 7.14
N LYS A 152 -3.88 20.57 6.25
CA LYS A 152 -5.02 21.44 6.57
C LYS A 152 -6.39 20.81 6.36
N VAL A 153 -6.48 19.58 5.85
CA VAL A 153 -7.76 18.93 5.53
C VAL A 153 -8.68 18.90 6.74
N LYS A 154 -8.20 18.40 7.85
CA LYS A 154 -8.96 18.29 9.09
C LYS A 154 -9.47 19.64 9.60
N ASP A 155 -8.64 20.67 9.57
CA ASP A 155 -9.01 22.01 10.04
C ASP A 155 -9.95 22.72 9.07
N ARG A 156 -9.73 22.56 7.76
CA ARG A 156 -10.56 23.17 6.69
C ARG A 156 -12.00 22.68 6.74
N PHE A 157 -12.21 21.40 7.04
CA PHE A 157 -13.54 20.80 7.07
C PHE A 157 -14.07 20.54 8.46
N ARG A 158 -13.40 21.10 9.49
CA ARG A 158 -13.90 21.01 10.88
C ARG A 158 -15.30 21.62 10.99
N GLY A 159 -16.25 20.84 11.51
CA GLY A 159 -17.64 21.26 11.66
C GLY A 159 -18.50 21.14 10.40
N ALA A 160 -17.93 20.80 9.25
CA ALA A 160 -18.72 20.50 8.06
C ALA A 160 -19.53 19.20 8.24
N GLU A 161 -20.72 19.19 7.64
CA GLU A 161 -21.52 17.97 7.47
C GLU A 161 -21.48 17.58 6.00
N MET A 162 -20.97 16.37 5.75
CA MET A 162 -20.76 15.82 4.41
C MET A 162 -21.37 14.42 4.34
N PRO A 163 -22.70 14.30 4.24
CA PRO A 163 -23.34 12.98 4.21
C PRO A 163 -22.87 12.13 3.03
N TYR A 164 -22.42 12.75 1.96
CA TYR A 164 -21.81 12.03 0.84
C TYR A 164 -20.44 12.59 0.52
N ILE A 165 -19.43 11.71 0.61
CA ILE A 165 -18.04 12.02 0.23
C ILE A 165 -17.62 11.09 -0.90
N LEU A 166 -17.16 11.68 -2.00
CA LEU A 166 -16.52 10.97 -3.10
C LEU A 166 -15.06 11.42 -3.22
N ILE A 167 -14.10 10.54 -2.96
CA ILE A 167 -12.69 10.79 -3.29
C ILE A 167 -12.38 10.08 -4.60
N GLU A 168 -12.09 10.86 -5.64
CA GLU A 168 -11.67 10.31 -6.92
C GLU A 168 -10.15 10.18 -6.99
N GLU A 169 -9.67 9.03 -7.50
CA GLU A 169 -8.26 8.66 -7.59
C GLU A 169 -7.51 8.74 -6.25
N LEU A 170 -8.04 8.06 -5.23
CA LEU A 170 -7.46 8.01 -3.88
C LEU A 170 -5.96 7.64 -3.89
N ALA A 171 -5.53 6.82 -4.82
CA ALA A 171 -4.14 6.41 -4.99
C ALA A 171 -3.18 7.58 -5.27
N GLU A 172 -3.66 8.69 -5.86
CA GLU A 172 -2.84 9.88 -6.12
C GLU A 172 -2.37 10.61 -4.86
N PHE A 173 -3.03 10.37 -3.72
CA PHE A 173 -2.59 10.90 -2.43
C PHE A 173 -1.37 10.18 -1.85
N THR A 174 -0.85 9.18 -2.54
CA THR A 174 0.39 8.45 -2.23
C THR A 174 0.40 7.90 -0.79
N LYS A 175 1.38 8.32 0.05
CA LYS A 175 1.51 7.84 1.44
C LYS A 175 0.39 8.31 2.35
N GLU A 176 -0.27 9.42 2.03
CA GLU A 176 -1.36 10.02 2.81
C GLU A 176 -2.75 9.52 2.42
N SER A 177 -2.88 8.57 1.49
CA SER A 177 -4.19 8.05 1.04
C SER A 177 -5.10 7.68 2.22
N MET A 178 -4.58 6.98 3.20
CA MET A 178 -5.34 6.58 4.39
C MET A 178 -5.59 7.75 5.35
N SER A 179 -4.63 8.67 5.49
CA SER A 179 -4.80 9.86 6.33
C SER A 179 -5.96 10.72 5.85
N VAL A 180 -6.10 10.90 4.52
CA VAL A 180 -7.20 11.66 3.92
C VAL A 180 -8.56 11.07 4.28
N ILE A 181 -8.72 9.73 4.20
CA ILE A 181 -9.96 9.07 4.62
C ILE A 181 -10.24 9.38 6.09
N PHE A 182 -9.27 9.13 6.98
CA PHE A 182 -9.47 9.28 8.43
C PHE A 182 -9.70 10.74 8.84
N ASP A 183 -9.08 11.70 8.17
CA ASP A 183 -9.28 13.13 8.46
C ASP A 183 -10.67 13.62 8.04
N LEU A 184 -11.26 13.05 6.99
CA LEU A 184 -12.60 13.38 6.52
C LEU A 184 -13.72 12.57 7.17
N MET A 185 -13.44 11.42 7.79
CA MET A 185 -14.45 10.59 8.44
C MET A 185 -15.26 11.36 9.51
N GLY A 186 -14.60 12.23 10.27
CA GLY A 186 -15.28 13.05 11.27
C GLY A 186 -16.29 14.06 10.70
N SER A 187 -16.19 14.38 9.41
CA SER A 187 -17.13 15.24 8.67
C SER A 187 -18.18 14.44 7.89
N ASN A 188 -17.99 13.12 7.74
CA ASN A 188 -18.96 12.23 7.08
C ASN A 188 -20.12 11.91 8.02
N ARG A 189 -21.01 12.88 8.19
CA ARG A 189 -22.15 12.85 9.09
C ARG A 189 -23.31 13.65 8.52
N SER A 190 -24.50 13.47 9.08
CA SER A 190 -25.71 14.22 8.70
C SER A 190 -26.65 14.41 9.87
N THR A 191 -27.17 15.64 10.00
CA THR A 191 -28.33 15.96 10.85
C THR A 191 -29.63 16.01 10.04
N ALA A 192 -29.55 15.86 8.71
CA ALA A 192 -30.69 15.90 7.80
C ALA A 192 -31.40 14.55 7.63
N GLY A 193 -31.11 13.57 8.49
CA GLY A 193 -31.78 12.28 8.50
C GLY A 193 -31.40 11.36 7.33
N VAL A 194 -30.26 11.57 6.67
CA VAL A 194 -29.75 10.69 5.60
C VAL A 194 -28.53 9.90 6.10
N ARG A 195 -28.37 8.69 5.60
CA ARG A 195 -27.21 7.84 5.93
C ARG A 195 -25.93 8.41 5.32
N PRO A 196 -24.87 8.64 6.13
CA PRO A 196 -23.59 9.03 5.57
C PRO A 196 -22.96 7.92 4.74
N ARG A 197 -22.32 8.28 3.62
CA ARG A 197 -21.57 7.36 2.76
C ARG A 197 -20.25 7.96 2.32
N PHE A 198 -19.24 7.11 2.27
CA PHE A 198 -17.90 7.48 1.84
C PHE A 198 -17.47 6.56 0.68
N ILE A 199 -17.37 7.10 -0.52
CA ILE A 199 -16.93 6.35 -1.71
C ILE A 199 -15.57 6.85 -2.17
N CYS A 200 -14.63 5.92 -2.37
CA CYS A 200 -13.32 6.21 -2.94
C CYS A 200 -13.15 5.47 -4.26
N THR A 201 -12.63 6.13 -5.28
CA THR A 201 -12.16 5.44 -6.48
C THR A 201 -10.64 5.40 -6.51
N CYS A 202 -10.05 4.33 -7.00
CA CYS A 202 -8.60 4.24 -7.16
C CYS A 202 -8.22 3.30 -8.31
N ASN A 203 -7.04 3.53 -8.86
CA ASN A 203 -6.36 2.56 -9.71
C ASN A 203 -5.44 1.69 -8.84
N PRO A 204 -5.01 0.51 -9.31
CA PRO A 204 -4.11 -0.35 -8.59
C PRO A 204 -2.81 0.35 -8.21
N VAL A 205 -2.36 0.14 -6.98
CA VAL A 205 -1.08 0.62 -6.44
C VAL A 205 -0.36 -0.51 -5.74
N GLY A 206 0.95 -0.41 -5.65
CA GLY A 206 1.77 -1.38 -4.93
C GLY A 206 1.93 -1.07 -3.45
N ARG A 207 2.77 -1.87 -2.78
CA ARG A 207 3.01 -1.81 -1.33
C ARG A 207 3.72 -0.53 -0.87
N SER A 208 4.27 0.26 -1.77
CA SER A 208 4.77 1.62 -1.49
C SER A 208 3.67 2.60 -1.06
N ASN A 209 2.41 2.27 -1.33
CA ASN A 209 1.24 3.05 -0.94
C ASN A 209 0.50 2.35 0.22
N LYS A 210 0.22 3.08 1.31
CA LYS A 210 -0.50 2.54 2.48
C LYS A 210 -1.90 2.00 2.16
N LEU A 211 -2.52 2.47 1.09
CA LEU A 211 -3.80 1.94 0.60
C LEU A 211 -3.69 0.45 0.25
N ARG A 212 -2.58 0.01 -0.37
CA ARG A 212 -2.36 -1.41 -0.68
C ARG A 212 -2.36 -2.29 0.58
N TRP A 213 -1.75 -1.81 1.68
CA TRP A 213 -1.75 -2.50 2.97
C TRP A 213 -3.13 -2.53 3.61
N PHE A 214 -3.89 -1.44 3.51
CA PHE A 214 -5.26 -1.38 4.01
C PHE A 214 -6.17 -2.38 3.28
N LEU A 215 -5.91 -2.62 1.99
CA LEU A 215 -6.65 -3.55 1.13
C LEU A 215 -6.07 -4.98 1.12
N ASP A 216 -5.06 -5.28 1.91
CA ASP A 216 -4.28 -6.52 1.83
C ASP A 216 -5.15 -7.79 1.93
N TRP A 217 -6.22 -7.75 2.72
CA TRP A 217 -7.15 -8.87 2.83
C TRP A 217 -7.91 -9.18 1.53
N TRP A 218 -8.18 -8.17 0.69
CA TRP A 218 -8.89 -8.35 -0.59
C TRP A 218 -7.97 -8.67 -1.76
N ILE A 219 -6.66 -8.54 -1.60
CA ILE A 219 -5.67 -8.71 -2.67
C ILE A 219 -4.82 -9.94 -2.39
N ASP A 220 -4.68 -10.80 -3.39
CA ASP A 220 -3.84 -11.99 -3.28
C ASP A 220 -2.36 -11.59 -3.12
N PRO A 221 -1.65 -12.07 -2.08
CA PRO A 221 -0.27 -11.67 -1.79
C PRO A 221 0.76 -12.21 -2.79
N VAL A 222 0.37 -13.20 -3.61
CA VAL A 222 1.26 -13.86 -4.58
C VAL A 222 1.08 -13.27 -5.98
N THR A 223 -0.18 -13.14 -6.42
CA THR A 223 -0.49 -12.63 -7.76
C THR A 223 -0.62 -11.11 -7.81
N ASP A 224 -0.83 -10.45 -6.67
CA ASP A 224 -1.19 -9.04 -6.54
C ASP A 224 -2.50 -8.68 -7.28
N GLU A 225 -3.37 -9.64 -7.49
CA GLU A 225 -4.69 -9.44 -8.10
C GLU A 225 -5.77 -9.42 -7.02
N ALA A 226 -6.88 -8.76 -7.29
CA ALA A 226 -8.04 -8.81 -6.39
C ALA A 226 -8.58 -10.23 -6.29
N ILE A 227 -8.89 -10.68 -5.07
CA ILE A 227 -9.50 -12.00 -4.83
C ILE A 227 -11.01 -11.90 -5.14
N PRO A 228 -11.51 -12.53 -6.22
CA PRO A 228 -12.90 -12.32 -6.67
C PRO A 228 -13.95 -12.68 -5.61
N SER A 229 -13.68 -13.72 -4.81
CA SER A 229 -14.58 -14.16 -3.73
C SER A 229 -14.64 -13.21 -2.54
N ARG A 230 -13.72 -12.25 -2.44
CA ARG A 230 -13.66 -11.24 -1.39
C ARG A 230 -14.12 -9.86 -1.86
N SER A 231 -14.19 -9.62 -3.17
CA SER A 231 -14.70 -8.38 -3.75
C SER A 231 -16.16 -8.14 -3.34
N GLY A 232 -16.44 -7.03 -2.69
CA GLY A 232 -17.76 -6.67 -2.15
C GLY A 232 -18.05 -7.21 -0.75
N LYS A 233 -17.18 -8.05 -0.16
CA LYS A 233 -17.35 -8.45 1.24
C LYS A 233 -16.99 -7.30 2.16
N ILE A 234 -17.83 -7.08 3.15
CA ILE A 234 -17.63 -6.05 4.18
C ILE A 234 -16.71 -6.61 5.26
N ARG A 235 -15.81 -5.77 5.72
CA ARG A 235 -15.03 -5.96 6.95
C ARG A 235 -15.20 -4.78 7.87
N TYR A 236 -14.88 -4.99 9.13
CA TYR A 236 -15.03 -4.00 10.18
C TYR A 236 -13.68 -3.66 10.76
N PHE A 237 -13.51 -2.39 11.15
CA PHE A 237 -12.26 -1.96 11.75
C PHE A 237 -12.46 -0.88 12.82
N CYS A 238 -11.53 -0.84 13.78
CA CYS A 238 -11.36 0.26 14.73
C CYS A 238 -9.90 0.71 14.71
N ARG A 239 -9.66 1.98 14.41
CA ARG A 239 -8.34 2.59 14.56
C ARG A 239 -8.11 2.94 16.01
N TYR A 240 -7.06 2.38 16.64
CA TYR A 240 -6.81 2.52 18.06
C TYR A 240 -5.58 3.37 18.40
N GLY A 241 -4.74 3.74 17.43
CA GLY A 241 -3.51 4.51 17.63
C GLY A 241 -3.38 5.71 16.70
N GLU A 242 -2.23 6.40 16.77
CA GLU A 242 -1.93 7.58 15.96
C GLU A 242 -1.50 7.20 14.53
N ASP A 243 -0.76 6.08 14.38
CA ASP A 243 -0.40 5.60 13.04
C ASP A 243 -1.65 5.12 12.32
N VAL A 244 -1.74 5.47 11.04
CA VAL A 244 -2.88 5.07 10.18
C VAL A 244 -3.01 3.56 10.00
N MET A 245 -1.98 2.79 10.36
CA MET A 245 -1.97 1.33 10.30
C MET A 245 -2.22 0.66 11.66
N GLU A 246 -2.42 1.42 12.74
CA GLU A 246 -2.82 0.89 14.05
C GLU A 246 -4.32 0.62 14.09
N ILE A 247 -4.71 -0.45 13.38
CA ILE A 247 -6.09 -0.84 13.12
C ILE A 247 -6.33 -2.25 13.63
N ALA A 248 -7.42 -2.44 14.38
CA ALA A 248 -7.98 -3.75 14.68
C ALA A 248 -9.00 -4.11 13.60
N TRP A 249 -8.92 -5.30 13.05
CA TRP A 249 -9.79 -5.82 12.00
C TRP A 249 -10.63 -6.99 12.49
N GLY A 250 -11.85 -7.13 11.96
CA GLY A 250 -12.73 -8.28 12.15
C GLY A 250 -13.70 -8.46 10.97
N ASP A 251 -14.30 -9.62 10.89
CA ASP A 251 -15.38 -9.91 9.94
C ASP A 251 -16.76 -9.50 10.53
N THR A 252 -16.78 -9.19 11.84
CA THR A 252 -17.92 -8.60 12.56
C THR A 252 -17.44 -7.52 13.53
N PRO A 253 -18.31 -6.59 13.97
CA PRO A 253 -17.98 -5.63 15.03
C PRO A 253 -17.56 -6.30 16.34
N GLU A 254 -18.15 -7.44 16.68
CA GLU A 254 -17.82 -8.22 17.87
C GLU A 254 -16.34 -8.66 17.84
N GLU A 255 -15.88 -9.20 16.72
CA GLU A 255 -14.47 -9.61 16.55
C GLU A 255 -13.50 -8.43 16.67
N VAL A 256 -13.89 -7.25 16.19
CA VAL A 256 -13.08 -6.03 16.37
C VAL A 256 -13.02 -5.65 17.84
N TYR A 257 -14.14 -5.73 18.56
CA TYR A 257 -14.22 -5.40 19.99
C TYR A 257 -13.46 -6.42 20.87
N GLU A 258 -13.32 -7.67 20.45
CA GLU A 258 -12.47 -8.67 21.12
C GLU A 258 -10.98 -8.31 21.09
N ASN A 259 -10.54 -7.45 20.16
CA ASN A 259 -9.16 -6.99 20.12
C ASN A 259 -8.85 -6.08 21.32
N PRO A 260 -7.84 -6.42 22.17
CA PRO A 260 -7.60 -5.68 23.42
C PRO A 260 -7.30 -4.18 23.25
N ASN A 261 -6.78 -3.77 22.07
CA ASN A 261 -6.46 -2.35 21.84
C ASN A 261 -7.69 -1.59 21.35
N ALA A 262 -8.51 -2.19 20.48
CA ALA A 262 -9.78 -1.61 20.07
C ALA A 262 -10.70 -1.49 21.27
N ARG A 263 -10.83 -2.56 22.09
CA ARG A 263 -11.61 -2.56 23.32
C ARG A 263 -11.18 -1.42 24.26
N ARG A 264 -9.89 -1.32 24.58
CA ARG A 264 -9.36 -0.25 25.43
C ARG A 264 -9.64 1.15 24.87
N LYS A 265 -9.56 1.31 23.54
CA LYS A 265 -9.91 2.56 22.87
C LYS A 265 -11.40 2.89 23.05
N ILE A 266 -12.28 1.92 22.80
CA ILE A 266 -13.74 2.09 22.91
C ILE A 266 -14.14 2.37 24.35
N GLU A 267 -13.62 1.61 25.32
CA GLU A 267 -13.82 1.84 26.76
C GLU A 267 -13.38 3.25 27.21
N SER A 268 -12.44 3.87 26.52
CA SER A 268 -12.02 5.25 26.79
C SER A 268 -12.95 6.31 26.22
N LEU A 269 -13.91 5.94 25.36
CA LEU A 269 -14.79 6.86 24.62
C LEU A 269 -16.27 6.69 24.96
N SER A 270 -16.68 5.53 25.47
CA SER A 270 -18.07 5.20 25.78
C SER A 270 -18.26 4.95 27.28
N ASP A 271 -19.39 5.40 27.81
CA ASP A 271 -19.82 5.13 29.19
C ASP A 271 -20.46 3.73 29.30
N ASP A 272 -20.92 3.14 28.18
CA ASP A 272 -21.51 1.79 28.11
C ASP A 272 -20.92 1.00 26.94
N PRO A 273 -19.61 0.68 26.99
CA PRO A 273 -18.89 0.12 25.85
C PRO A 273 -19.42 -1.25 25.41
N ASP A 274 -19.93 -2.06 26.33
CA ASP A 274 -20.42 -3.41 25.99
C ASP A 274 -21.72 -3.40 25.17
N ASN A 275 -22.50 -2.33 25.24
CA ASN A 275 -23.71 -2.14 24.44
C ASN A 275 -23.51 -1.20 23.23
N GLU A 276 -22.51 -0.30 23.29
CA GLU A 276 -22.30 0.75 22.29
C GLU A 276 -21.09 0.52 21.37
N TYR A 277 -20.28 -0.57 21.56
CA TYR A 277 -19.03 -0.78 20.82
C TYR A 277 -19.19 -0.69 19.30
N ALA A 278 -20.34 -1.15 18.76
CA ALA A 278 -20.58 -1.15 17.32
C ALA A 278 -20.56 0.27 16.73
N SER A 279 -20.97 1.30 17.50
CA SER A 279 -20.98 2.71 17.08
C SER A 279 -19.57 3.30 16.89
N TYR A 280 -18.54 2.66 17.45
CA TYR A 280 -17.14 3.06 17.36
C TYR A 280 -16.35 2.27 16.32
N ILE A 281 -17.03 1.38 15.58
CA ILE A 281 -16.44 0.48 14.60
C ILE A 281 -16.99 0.83 13.22
N THR A 282 -16.08 1.00 12.27
CA THR A 282 -16.43 1.40 10.89
C THR A 282 -16.41 0.19 9.97
N SER A 283 -17.38 0.10 9.10
CA SER A 283 -17.44 -0.92 8.06
C SER A 283 -16.81 -0.43 6.75
N VAL A 284 -16.09 -1.31 6.07
CA VAL A 284 -15.43 -1.01 4.79
C VAL A 284 -15.51 -2.20 3.86
N THR A 285 -15.65 -1.91 2.58
CA THR A 285 -15.53 -2.92 1.52
C THR A 285 -14.63 -2.43 0.39
N PHE A 286 -13.98 -3.37 -0.25
CA PHE A 286 -13.28 -3.17 -1.52
C PHE A 286 -14.06 -3.90 -2.63
N ILE A 287 -14.33 -3.19 -3.72
CA ILE A 287 -15.01 -3.74 -4.89
C ILE A 287 -14.12 -3.55 -6.10
N ASP A 288 -13.71 -4.67 -6.67
CA ASP A 288 -12.88 -4.71 -7.86
C ASP A 288 -13.74 -4.56 -9.12
N GLY A 289 -13.39 -3.60 -9.97
CA GLY A 289 -14.10 -3.31 -11.21
C GLY A 289 -13.37 -3.81 -12.44
N ASP A 290 -14.07 -4.50 -13.33
CA ASP A 290 -13.54 -4.96 -14.61
C ASP A 290 -14.05 -4.10 -15.77
N TYR A 291 -13.18 -3.84 -16.76
CA TYR A 291 -13.55 -3.20 -18.02
C TYR A 291 -14.65 -3.99 -18.77
N ALA A 292 -14.65 -5.32 -18.65
CA ALA A 292 -15.64 -6.19 -19.28
C ALA A 292 -17.08 -5.89 -18.82
N GLU A 293 -17.26 -5.31 -17.63
CA GLU A 293 -18.55 -4.91 -17.07
C GLU A 293 -19.01 -3.53 -17.58
N ASN A 294 -18.12 -2.69 -18.12
CA ASN A 294 -18.47 -1.38 -18.66
C ASN A 294 -18.90 -1.43 -20.13
N LYS A 295 -20.13 -1.91 -20.36
CA LYS A 295 -20.70 -2.06 -21.71
C LYS A 295 -20.87 -0.72 -22.42
N ILE A 296 -21.14 0.37 -21.69
CA ILE A 296 -21.27 1.72 -22.28
C ILE A 296 -19.96 2.14 -22.93
N LEU A 297 -18.83 1.97 -22.25
CA LEU A 297 -17.52 2.34 -22.79
C LEU A 297 -17.11 1.43 -23.96
N GLN A 298 -17.38 0.13 -23.86
CA GLN A 298 -17.09 -0.82 -24.94
C GLN A 298 -17.83 -0.48 -26.24
N VAL A 299 -19.09 -0.03 -26.14
CA VAL A 299 -19.89 0.36 -27.31
C VAL A 299 -19.53 1.75 -27.82
N SER A 300 -19.31 2.72 -26.93
CA SER A 300 -19.00 4.10 -27.32
C SER A 300 -17.57 4.27 -27.84
N ASP A 301 -16.64 3.46 -27.37
CA ASP A 301 -15.23 3.49 -27.75
C ASP A 301 -14.59 2.10 -27.81
N PRO A 302 -14.88 1.30 -28.85
CA PRO A 302 -14.38 -0.08 -28.96
C PRO A 302 -12.84 -0.19 -29.02
N LYS A 303 -12.15 0.90 -29.36
CA LYS A 303 -10.68 0.94 -29.45
C LYS A 303 -10.00 1.48 -28.19
N TYR A 304 -10.76 1.74 -27.12
CA TYR A 304 -10.24 2.31 -25.88
C TYR A 304 -9.07 1.51 -25.29
N MET A 305 -9.26 0.20 -25.07
CA MET A 305 -8.22 -0.67 -24.50
C MET A 305 -6.98 -0.77 -25.39
N ASN A 306 -7.15 -0.83 -26.72
CA ASN A 306 -6.03 -0.84 -27.63
C ASN A 306 -5.19 0.44 -27.56
N ARG A 307 -5.85 1.60 -27.45
CA ARG A 307 -5.12 2.88 -27.30
C ARG A 307 -4.37 2.99 -25.98
N ILE A 308 -4.95 2.52 -24.88
CA ILE A 308 -4.26 2.53 -23.59
C ILE A 308 -3.06 1.57 -23.60
N SER A 309 -3.24 0.35 -24.10
CA SER A 309 -2.16 -0.65 -24.16
C SER A 309 -1.00 -0.24 -25.06
N SER A 310 -1.26 0.59 -26.08
CA SER A 310 -0.22 1.15 -26.95
C SER A 310 0.72 2.13 -26.23
N GLY A 311 0.36 2.61 -25.05
CA GLY A 311 1.18 3.54 -24.25
C GLY A 311 2.42 2.92 -23.60
N GLY A 312 2.54 1.60 -23.59
CA GLY A 312 3.77 0.82 -23.32
C GLY A 312 4.40 0.91 -21.93
N SER A 313 3.94 1.78 -21.01
CA SER A 313 4.50 1.82 -19.66
C SER A 313 3.95 0.68 -18.79
N LYS A 314 4.79 0.14 -17.91
CA LYS A 314 4.38 -0.96 -17.00
C LYS A 314 3.25 -0.54 -16.04
N SER A 315 3.19 0.75 -15.64
CA SER A 315 2.08 1.28 -14.84
C SER A 315 0.74 1.13 -15.55
N VAL A 316 0.70 1.46 -16.83
CA VAL A 316 -0.48 1.28 -17.67
C VAL A 316 -0.89 -0.19 -17.77
N ILE A 317 0.07 -1.11 -17.83
CA ILE A 317 -0.20 -2.56 -17.84
C ILE A 317 -0.85 -3.01 -16.52
N ASN A 318 -0.35 -2.54 -15.38
CA ASN A 318 -0.96 -2.82 -14.07
C ASN A 318 -2.39 -2.29 -13.99
N ASP A 319 -2.62 -1.05 -14.44
CA ASP A 319 -3.95 -0.42 -14.50
C ASP A 319 -4.94 -1.19 -15.40
N ILE A 320 -4.44 -1.75 -16.52
CA ILE A 320 -5.26 -2.52 -17.47
C ILE A 320 -5.58 -3.92 -16.94
N ARG A 321 -4.65 -4.53 -16.21
CA ARG A 321 -4.79 -5.90 -15.68
C ARG A 321 -5.34 -5.95 -14.27
N GLY A 322 -5.48 -4.83 -13.59
CA GLY A 322 -5.91 -4.80 -12.19
C GLY A 322 -4.86 -5.32 -11.22
N ILE A 323 -3.55 -5.17 -11.53
CA ILE A 323 -2.46 -5.71 -10.71
C ILE A 323 -2.02 -4.69 -9.67
N TRP A 324 -2.14 -5.02 -8.40
CA TRP A 324 -1.82 -4.19 -7.24
C TRP A 324 -0.35 -4.30 -6.83
N ARG A 325 0.53 -3.95 -7.76
CA ARG A 325 1.98 -4.09 -7.61
C ARG A 325 2.67 -2.76 -7.88
N ASP A 326 3.79 -2.52 -7.17
CA ASP A 326 4.66 -1.41 -7.50
C ASP A 326 5.23 -1.59 -8.90
N VAL A 327 5.32 -0.47 -9.62
CA VAL A 327 5.85 -0.47 -10.98
C VAL A 327 7.36 -0.44 -10.92
N ASP A 328 8.01 -1.43 -11.48
CA ASP A 328 9.48 -1.51 -11.54
C ASP A 328 10.12 -0.37 -12.37
N ASP A 329 9.33 0.40 -13.13
CA ASP A 329 9.78 1.56 -13.92
C ASP A 329 10.22 2.78 -13.10
N THR A 330 10.10 2.74 -11.78
CA THR A 330 10.48 3.86 -10.92
C THR A 330 11.99 3.91 -10.62
N GLY A 331 12.81 3.24 -11.43
CA GLY A 331 14.28 3.23 -11.29
C GLY A 331 14.83 2.19 -10.30
N ALA A 332 14.04 1.20 -9.90
CA ALA A 332 14.55 0.04 -9.16
C ALA A 332 15.46 -0.79 -10.09
N LEU A 333 16.70 -1.01 -9.64
CA LEU A 333 17.70 -1.75 -10.42
C LEU A 333 17.48 -3.27 -10.37
N VAL A 334 16.73 -3.76 -9.38
CA VAL A 334 16.41 -5.18 -9.18
C VAL A 334 14.92 -5.39 -9.42
N THR A 335 14.58 -6.16 -10.43
CA THR A 335 13.20 -6.46 -10.82
C THR A 335 12.59 -7.57 -9.97
N MET A 336 11.26 -7.76 -10.05
CA MET A 336 10.62 -8.92 -9.41
C MET A 336 11.08 -10.24 -10.03
N ASN A 337 11.39 -10.26 -11.32
CA ASN A 337 11.93 -11.44 -11.95
C ASN A 337 13.31 -11.81 -11.37
N ASP A 338 14.17 -10.82 -11.13
CA ASP A 338 15.47 -11.05 -10.48
C ASP A 338 15.30 -11.59 -9.06
N MET A 339 14.31 -11.07 -8.31
CA MET A 339 14.00 -11.58 -6.97
C MET A 339 13.45 -13.01 -7.00
N ASN A 340 12.59 -13.35 -7.94
CA ASN A 340 12.09 -14.73 -8.08
C ASN A 340 13.22 -15.68 -8.43
N ASN A 341 14.09 -15.32 -9.38
CA ASN A 341 15.28 -16.08 -9.72
C ASN A 341 16.22 -16.27 -8.51
N PHE A 342 16.40 -15.23 -7.69
CA PHE A 342 17.19 -15.29 -6.47
C PHE A 342 16.59 -16.26 -5.44
N PHE A 343 15.27 -16.24 -5.26
CA PHE A 343 14.58 -17.11 -4.30
C PHE A 343 14.57 -18.58 -4.72
N GLU A 344 14.61 -18.85 -6.02
CA GLU A 344 14.59 -20.19 -6.61
C GLU A 344 16.01 -20.72 -6.95
N ALA A 345 17.05 -19.87 -6.78
CA ALA A 345 18.40 -20.23 -7.14
C ALA A 345 18.95 -21.38 -6.28
N SER A 346 19.61 -22.35 -6.92
CA SER A 346 20.26 -23.44 -6.21
C SER A 346 21.37 -22.94 -5.28
N PRO A 347 21.59 -23.58 -4.11
CA PRO A 347 22.63 -23.18 -3.15
C PRO A 347 24.04 -23.12 -3.76
N MET A 348 24.73 -21.99 -3.54
CA MET A 348 26.10 -21.75 -4.04
C MET A 348 27.11 -21.74 -2.90
N VAL A 349 27.17 -22.82 -2.13
CA VAL A 349 28.04 -22.94 -0.96
C VAL A 349 29.50 -23.14 -1.33
N THR A 350 30.41 -22.51 -0.60
CA THR A 350 31.87 -22.55 -0.87
C THR A 350 32.70 -22.90 0.35
N GLY A 351 32.08 -23.04 1.53
CA GLY A 351 32.74 -23.18 2.82
C GLY A 351 33.39 -21.88 3.31
N LEU A 352 33.01 -20.72 2.74
CA LEU A 352 33.48 -19.40 3.14
C LEU A 352 32.42 -18.69 3.94
N ARG A 353 32.46 -18.82 5.27
CA ARG A 353 31.53 -18.17 6.17
C ARG A 353 31.81 -16.68 6.32
N CYS A 354 30.83 -15.87 6.00
CA CYS A 354 30.89 -14.41 6.13
C CYS A 354 29.58 -13.89 6.72
N GLY A 355 29.61 -12.71 7.28
CA GLY A 355 28.41 -12.05 7.80
C GLY A 355 28.47 -10.53 7.74
N GLY A 356 27.32 -9.92 7.90
CA GLY A 356 27.21 -8.45 7.99
C GLY A 356 26.00 -8.06 8.82
N GLY A 357 26.09 -6.89 9.44
CA GLY A 357 25.01 -6.37 10.27
C GLY A 357 24.79 -4.88 10.13
N ASP A 358 23.53 -4.46 10.04
CA ASP A 358 23.08 -3.10 10.29
C ASP A 358 22.70 -2.98 11.76
N ILE A 359 23.41 -2.13 12.49
CA ILE A 359 23.29 -2.04 13.95
C ILE A 359 22.36 -0.88 14.29
N ALA A 360 21.22 -1.21 14.85
CA ALA A 360 20.25 -0.24 15.30
C ALA A 360 19.84 -0.48 16.75
N LEU A 361 19.46 0.60 17.43
CA LEU A 361 18.90 0.61 18.78
C LEU A 361 17.47 1.16 18.73
N ARG A 362 16.63 0.76 19.67
CA ARG A 362 15.23 1.23 19.80
C ARG A 362 14.36 0.85 18.59
N ASP A 363 13.92 1.82 17.80
CA ASP A 363 12.82 1.67 16.82
C ASP A 363 13.23 1.08 15.46
N ASP A 364 14.49 1.18 15.07
CA ASP A 364 15.00 0.56 13.83
C ASP A 364 15.39 -0.91 14.07
N TRP A 365 15.49 -1.70 13.00
CA TRP A 365 15.88 -3.11 13.08
C TRP A 365 17.39 -3.27 13.22
N LEU A 366 17.83 -4.03 14.24
CA LEU A 366 19.13 -4.67 14.23
C LEU A 366 19.02 -5.92 13.37
N VAL A 367 19.75 -5.97 12.25
CA VAL A 367 19.71 -7.08 11.29
C VAL A 367 21.11 -7.65 11.10
N LEU A 368 21.25 -8.97 11.25
CA LEU A 368 22.49 -9.70 11.01
C LEU A 368 22.24 -10.79 9.96
N TRP A 369 23.09 -10.85 8.93
CA TRP A 369 23.06 -11.89 7.90
C TRP A 369 24.28 -12.79 7.99
N ALA A 370 24.07 -14.09 7.73
CA ALA A 370 25.13 -15.08 7.55
C ALA A 370 25.09 -15.65 6.13
N MET A 371 26.27 -15.76 5.52
CA MET A 371 26.44 -16.29 4.16
C MET A 371 27.54 -17.35 4.13
N ASP A 372 27.37 -18.35 3.25
CA ASP A 372 28.43 -19.26 2.80
C ASP A 372 28.75 -18.97 1.33
N GLY A 373 29.83 -18.23 1.10
CA GLY A 373 30.09 -17.68 -0.24
C GLY A 373 29.03 -16.65 -0.64
N MET A 374 28.27 -16.95 -1.67
CA MET A 374 27.15 -16.12 -2.16
C MET A 374 25.77 -16.77 -1.85
N HIS A 375 25.73 -17.69 -0.89
CA HIS A 375 24.51 -18.32 -0.41
C HIS A 375 24.15 -17.83 0.99
N ILE A 376 22.96 -17.27 1.17
CA ILE A 376 22.46 -16.78 2.45
C ILE A 376 21.91 -17.99 3.25
N ILE A 377 22.45 -18.20 4.46
CA ILE A 377 22.17 -19.38 5.28
C ILE A 377 21.39 -19.07 6.57
N ASP A 378 21.47 -17.84 7.07
CA ASP A 378 20.75 -17.44 8.28
C ASP A 378 20.54 -15.93 8.34
N VAL A 379 19.51 -15.52 9.09
CA VAL A 379 19.24 -14.14 9.44
C VAL A 379 18.80 -14.02 10.89
N PHE A 380 19.22 -12.97 11.54
CA PHE A 380 18.69 -12.55 12.83
C PHE A 380 18.20 -11.10 12.69
N ALA A 381 16.98 -10.82 13.14
CA ALA A 381 16.46 -9.46 13.20
C ALA A 381 15.71 -9.22 14.51
N LYS A 382 15.95 -8.06 15.15
CA LYS A 382 15.28 -7.68 16.40
C LYS A 382 15.14 -6.16 16.46
N ARG A 383 14.00 -5.68 16.97
CA ARG A 383 13.78 -4.27 17.33
C ARG A 383 13.89 -4.08 18.83
N TYR A 384 13.94 -2.84 19.25
CA TYR A 384 14.01 -2.46 20.67
C TYR A 384 15.19 -3.11 21.41
N VAL A 385 16.34 -3.15 20.69
CA VAL A 385 17.60 -3.64 21.26
C VAL A 385 18.23 -2.54 22.09
N THR A 386 18.76 -2.90 23.26
CA THR A 386 19.56 -1.98 24.09
C THR A 386 21.04 -2.08 23.72
N SER A 387 21.86 -1.06 24.09
CA SER A 387 23.31 -1.10 23.84
C SER A 387 24.00 -2.30 24.50
N GLU A 388 23.49 -2.76 25.63
CA GLU A 388 24.04 -3.91 26.38
C GLU A 388 23.79 -5.24 25.67
N ASP A 389 22.69 -5.35 24.92
CA ASP A 389 22.29 -6.58 24.22
C ASP A 389 23.08 -6.79 22.91
N VAL A 390 23.56 -5.73 22.27
CA VAL A 390 24.10 -5.80 20.90
C VAL A 390 25.30 -6.74 20.80
N ILE A 391 26.28 -6.60 21.69
CA ILE A 391 27.52 -7.41 21.66
C ILE A 391 27.21 -8.89 21.89
N PRO A 392 26.46 -9.27 22.94
CA PRO A 392 26.04 -10.67 23.14
C PRO A 392 25.33 -11.25 21.92
N ILE A 393 24.38 -10.51 21.31
CA ILE A 393 23.65 -10.95 20.11
C ILE A 393 24.62 -11.22 18.94
N ILE A 394 25.54 -10.31 18.68
CA ILE A 394 26.52 -10.49 17.59
C ILE A 394 27.39 -11.73 17.86
N LEU A 395 27.94 -11.87 19.08
CA LEU A 395 28.80 -13.01 19.42
C LEU A 395 28.08 -14.36 19.32
N GLU A 396 26.85 -14.42 19.78
CA GLU A 396 26.01 -15.62 19.66
C GLU A 396 25.75 -15.96 18.19
N PHE A 397 25.40 -14.96 17.38
CA PHE A 397 25.15 -15.12 15.94
C PHE A 397 26.41 -15.59 15.19
N LEU A 398 27.59 -15.03 15.49
CA LEU A 398 28.87 -15.45 14.92
C LEU A 398 29.17 -16.90 15.27
N LYS A 399 28.97 -17.29 16.55
CA LYS A 399 29.20 -18.65 17.04
C LYS A 399 28.26 -19.64 16.38
N LYS A 400 26.94 -19.34 16.35
CA LYS A 400 25.92 -20.19 15.74
C LYS A 400 26.23 -20.49 14.28
N ASN A 401 26.68 -19.48 13.52
CA ASN A 401 26.91 -19.59 12.07
C ASN A 401 28.37 -19.88 11.70
N GLU A 402 29.25 -20.15 12.68
CA GLU A 402 30.66 -20.43 12.47
C GLU A 402 31.40 -19.34 11.67
N ILE A 403 31.04 -18.07 11.90
CA ILE A 403 31.64 -16.94 11.19
C ILE A 403 32.88 -16.45 11.94
N PRO A 404 34.08 -16.49 11.33
CA PRO A 404 35.27 -15.85 11.90
C PRO A 404 35.06 -14.35 12.05
N LYS A 405 35.54 -13.76 13.14
CA LYS A 405 35.37 -12.31 13.40
C LYS A 405 35.86 -11.42 12.25
N GLU A 406 36.98 -11.78 11.63
CA GLU A 406 37.52 -11.09 10.46
C GLU A 406 36.63 -11.12 9.22
N ASN A 407 35.70 -12.05 9.17
CA ASN A 407 34.71 -12.20 8.09
C ASN A 407 33.35 -11.56 8.41
N PHE A 408 33.23 -10.82 9.50
CA PHE A 408 32.02 -10.12 9.88
C PHE A 408 32.22 -8.61 9.82
N ALA A 409 31.26 -7.90 9.19
CA ALA A 409 31.24 -6.45 9.10
C ALA A 409 30.00 -5.85 9.75
N PHE A 410 30.14 -4.68 10.36
CA PHE A 410 29.03 -3.87 10.85
C PHE A 410 29.24 -2.40 10.53
N ASP A 411 28.14 -1.63 10.36
CA ASP A 411 28.20 -0.19 10.11
C ASP A 411 28.83 0.55 11.30
N VAL A 412 29.81 1.39 11.02
CA VAL A 412 30.46 2.26 12.03
C VAL A 412 30.02 3.73 11.93
N ASN A 413 29.15 4.06 11.00
CA ASN A 413 28.61 5.41 10.86
C ASN A 413 27.40 5.59 11.80
N GLY A 414 27.59 6.31 12.87
CA GLY A 414 26.54 6.54 13.88
C GLY A 414 26.64 5.60 15.08
N ILE A 415 25.59 4.86 15.36
CA ILE A 415 25.46 4.03 16.58
C ILE A 415 26.55 2.95 16.66
N GLY A 416 26.94 2.34 15.54
CA GLY A 416 27.94 1.26 15.53
C GLY A 416 29.39 1.66 15.83
N ASN A 417 29.67 2.97 15.93
CA ASN A 417 31.06 3.44 16.14
C ASN A 417 31.65 2.95 17.49
N TRP A 418 30.85 2.85 18.54
CA TRP A 418 31.30 2.38 19.86
C TRP A 418 31.67 0.90 19.84
N LEU A 419 31.02 0.07 18.99
CA LEU A 419 31.32 -1.36 18.87
C LEU A 419 32.73 -1.63 18.37
N LYS A 420 33.30 -0.72 17.57
CA LYS A 420 34.67 -0.82 17.08
C LYS A 420 35.72 -0.76 18.20
N GLN A 421 35.34 -0.20 19.35
CA GLN A 421 36.24 -0.07 20.53
C GLN A 421 36.08 -1.26 21.49
N SER A 422 35.11 -2.15 21.27
CA SER A 422 34.89 -3.32 22.14
C SER A 422 35.98 -4.37 21.93
N GLU A 423 36.60 -4.83 23.02
CA GLU A 423 37.58 -5.93 22.99
C GLU A 423 36.92 -7.24 22.56
N GLU A 424 35.62 -7.45 22.90
CA GLU A 424 34.87 -8.66 22.54
C GLU A 424 34.67 -8.80 21.03
N LEU A 425 34.55 -7.68 20.30
CA LEU A 425 34.40 -7.64 18.84
C LEU A 425 35.73 -7.37 18.12
N LYS A 426 36.85 -7.37 18.82
CA LYS A 426 38.15 -7.23 18.21
C LYS A 426 38.38 -8.29 17.13
N GLY A 427 38.73 -7.82 15.92
CA GLY A 427 38.84 -8.65 14.71
C GLY A 427 37.67 -8.49 13.76
N CYS A 428 36.48 -8.08 14.22
CA CYS A 428 35.39 -7.71 13.30
C CYS A 428 35.71 -6.42 12.53
N PHE A 429 35.14 -6.29 11.35
CA PHE A 429 35.40 -5.16 10.46
C PHE A 429 34.34 -4.07 10.63
N GLY A 430 34.79 -2.87 10.98
CA GLY A 430 33.94 -1.68 10.94
C GLY A 430 33.80 -1.15 9.53
N PHE A 431 32.61 -1.24 8.96
CA PHE A 431 32.32 -0.75 7.60
C PHE A 431 32.01 0.75 7.63
N ASP A 432 32.83 1.54 6.95
CA ASP A 432 32.57 2.96 6.77
C ASP A 432 31.86 3.22 5.43
N ASN A 433 30.61 3.67 5.51
CA ASN A 433 29.75 3.96 4.36
C ASN A 433 30.35 5.03 3.42
N LYS A 434 31.25 5.90 3.96
CA LYS A 434 31.89 6.99 3.23
C LYS A 434 33.28 6.62 2.70
N ALA A 435 33.81 5.43 3.04
CA ALA A 435 35.10 4.98 2.53
C ALA A 435 35.12 4.99 0.99
N PRO A 436 36.25 5.34 0.35
CA PRO A 436 36.34 5.34 -1.10
C PRO A 436 36.16 3.93 -1.68
N ALA A 437 35.53 3.83 -2.83
CA ALA A 437 35.43 2.58 -3.56
C ALA A 437 36.82 2.04 -3.94
N LYS A 438 36.94 0.73 -4.11
CA LYS A 438 38.14 0.10 -4.69
C LYS A 438 38.22 0.41 -6.19
N ASP A 439 37.08 0.31 -6.89
CA ASP A 439 36.91 0.81 -8.26
C ASP A 439 36.34 2.22 -8.26
N LYS A 440 37.23 3.20 -8.17
CA LYS A 440 36.90 4.64 -8.14
C LYS A 440 36.38 5.16 -9.47
N THR A 441 36.52 4.42 -10.55
CA THR A 441 36.03 4.83 -11.87
C THR A 441 34.56 4.52 -12.04
N SER A 442 34.09 3.43 -11.43
CA SER A 442 32.70 2.97 -11.52
C SER A 442 31.84 3.41 -10.32
N TYR A 443 32.45 3.59 -9.14
CA TYR A 443 31.69 3.88 -7.89
C TYR A 443 32.35 4.97 -7.04
N ASN A 444 31.52 5.80 -6.40
CA ASN A 444 32.01 6.90 -5.56
C ASN A 444 32.41 6.45 -4.15
N THR A 445 31.72 5.45 -3.57
CA THR A 445 31.99 4.94 -2.21
C THR A 445 32.05 3.43 -2.20
N ARG A 446 32.66 2.85 -1.14
CA ARG A 446 32.68 1.40 -0.94
C ARG A 446 31.27 0.82 -0.76
N LYS A 447 30.35 1.56 -0.13
CA LYS A 447 28.95 1.17 -0.02
C LYS A 447 28.28 1.05 -1.40
N SER A 448 28.50 2.04 -2.27
CA SER A 448 27.95 2.00 -3.64
C SER A 448 28.53 0.85 -4.45
N GLU A 449 29.83 0.56 -4.31
CA GLU A 449 30.49 -0.57 -4.96
C GLU A 449 29.90 -1.92 -4.49
N CYS A 450 29.74 -2.11 -3.16
CA CYS A 450 29.13 -3.33 -2.63
C CYS A 450 27.65 -3.47 -3.01
N ALA A 451 26.90 -2.38 -3.07
CA ALA A 451 25.54 -2.37 -3.59
C ALA A 451 25.51 -2.78 -5.08
N GLY A 452 26.44 -2.27 -5.89
CA GLY A 452 26.59 -2.68 -7.29
C GLY A 452 26.88 -4.17 -7.46
N MET A 453 27.74 -4.72 -6.60
CA MET A 453 28.00 -6.17 -6.59
C MET A 453 26.76 -6.99 -6.19
N LEU A 454 25.98 -6.51 -5.21
CA LEU A 454 24.72 -7.16 -4.82
C LEU A 454 23.69 -7.11 -5.95
N ILE A 455 23.53 -5.96 -6.60
CA ILE A 455 22.65 -5.78 -7.75
C ILE A 455 23.05 -6.73 -8.89
N ASP A 456 24.35 -6.75 -9.26
CA ASP A 456 24.85 -7.68 -10.29
C ASP A 456 24.58 -9.14 -9.92
N ALA A 457 24.77 -9.50 -8.65
CA ALA A 457 24.53 -10.86 -8.18
C ALA A 457 23.05 -11.27 -8.27
N LEU A 458 22.13 -10.36 -7.92
CA LEU A 458 20.69 -10.58 -8.04
C LEU A 458 20.24 -10.67 -9.49
N GLN A 459 20.66 -9.74 -10.35
CA GLN A 459 20.30 -9.70 -11.78
C GLN A 459 20.81 -10.90 -12.57
N ASN A 460 21.98 -11.42 -12.19
CA ASN A 460 22.64 -12.51 -12.92
C ASN A 460 22.54 -13.87 -12.22
N GLY A 461 21.67 -14.02 -11.22
CA GLY A 461 21.47 -15.28 -10.51
C GLY A 461 22.73 -15.83 -9.82
N LYS A 462 23.63 -14.95 -9.34
CA LYS A 462 24.90 -15.30 -8.68
C LYS A 462 24.80 -15.34 -7.15
N ILE A 463 23.61 -15.19 -6.60
CA ILE A 463 23.30 -15.24 -5.18
C ILE A 463 22.09 -16.13 -4.96
N SER A 464 22.07 -16.84 -3.84
CA SER A 464 20.97 -17.73 -3.44
C SER A 464 20.70 -17.61 -1.95
N ILE A 465 19.55 -18.12 -1.49
CA ILE A 465 19.09 -18.04 -0.11
C ILE A 465 18.38 -19.34 0.27
N ASP A 466 18.56 -19.77 1.51
CA ASP A 466 17.85 -20.93 2.05
C ASP A 466 16.34 -20.63 2.16
N GLU A 467 15.52 -21.60 1.75
CA GLU A 467 14.07 -21.53 1.87
C GLU A 467 13.62 -21.35 3.34
N SER A 468 14.33 -21.96 4.28
CA SER A 468 14.08 -21.81 5.72
C SER A 468 14.27 -20.37 6.20
N VAL A 469 15.20 -19.63 5.61
CA VAL A 469 15.45 -18.21 5.90
C VAL A 469 14.32 -17.36 5.31
N LEU A 470 13.89 -17.63 4.08
CA LEU A 470 12.80 -16.90 3.43
C LEU A 470 11.48 -16.98 4.20
N ARG A 471 11.23 -18.11 4.86
CA ARG A 471 10.01 -18.36 5.64
C ARG A 471 10.06 -17.84 7.07
N GLN A 472 11.21 -17.37 7.55
CA GLN A 472 11.27 -16.75 8.87
C GLN A 472 10.33 -15.56 8.94
N THR A 473 9.52 -15.52 10.00
CA THR A 473 8.49 -14.49 10.21
C THR A 473 8.88 -13.59 11.36
N TYR A 474 8.79 -12.29 11.13
CA TYR A 474 8.99 -11.25 12.12
C TYR A 474 7.74 -10.38 12.20
N THR A 475 7.64 -9.57 13.26
CA THR A 475 6.47 -8.70 13.45
C THR A 475 6.94 -7.25 13.57
N GLU A 476 6.42 -6.38 12.71
CA GLU A 476 6.61 -4.93 12.79
C GLU A 476 5.27 -4.23 13.02
N LYS A 477 5.19 -3.40 14.08
CA LYS A 477 3.93 -2.71 14.45
C LYS A 477 2.71 -3.65 14.47
N ARG A 478 2.90 -4.88 14.95
CA ARG A 478 1.91 -5.98 15.01
C ARG A 478 1.51 -6.60 13.67
N ILE A 479 2.16 -6.22 12.58
CA ILE A 479 1.96 -6.83 11.27
C ILE A 479 3.05 -7.87 11.08
N PRO A 480 2.72 -9.16 10.91
CA PRO A 480 3.70 -10.18 10.58
C PRO A 480 4.16 -10.01 9.14
N PHE A 481 5.44 -10.22 8.90
CA PHE A 481 6.02 -10.29 7.57
C PHE A 481 7.06 -11.42 7.51
N THR A 482 7.25 -11.98 6.34
CA THR A 482 8.32 -12.93 6.05
C THR A 482 9.56 -12.21 5.56
N ILE A 483 10.73 -12.85 5.69
CA ILE A 483 11.97 -12.33 5.07
C ILE A 483 11.80 -12.15 3.56
N ARG A 484 11.09 -13.06 2.91
CA ARG A 484 10.77 -12.95 1.47
C ARG A 484 10.08 -11.61 1.16
N GLU A 485 9.02 -11.29 1.89
CA GLU A 485 8.27 -10.04 1.69
C GLU A 485 9.13 -8.80 1.96
N LYS A 486 9.93 -8.84 3.02
CA LYS A 486 10.81 -7.72 3.40
C LYS A 486 11.89 -7.46 2.33
N LEU A 487 12.51 -8.50 1.79
CA LEU A 487 13.50 -8.35 0.71
C LEU A 487 12.86 -7.84 -0.59
N VAL A 488 11.64 -8.29 -0.90
CA VAL A 488 10.86 -7.76 -2.05
C VAL A 488 10.55 -6.28 -1.86
N GLU A 489 10.18 -5.86 -0.67
CA GLU A 489 9.90 -4.46 -0.36
C GLU A 489 11.16 -3.60 -0.46
N GLU A 490 12.24 -4.00 0.22
CA GLU A 490 13.46 -3.19 0.33
C GLU A 490 14.29 -3.15 -0.97
N ARG A 491 14.11 -4.10 -1.93
CA ARG A 491 14.79 -4.04 -3.23
C ARG A 491 14.61 -2.71 -3.96
N ILE A 492 13.47 -2.04 -3.72
CA ILE A 492 13.14 -0.75 -4.33
C ILE A 492 14.13 0.35 -3.90
N ALA A 493 14.77 0.19 -2.76
CA ALA A 493 15.78 1.10 -2.25
C ALA A 493 17.13 0.99 -2.99
N LEU A 494 17.38 -0.10 -3.72
CA LEU A 494 18.58 -0.25 -4.54
C LEU A 494 18.44 0.57 -5.83
N ARG A 495 18.90 1.83 -5.77
CA ARG A 495 18.87 2.79 -6.89
C ARG A 495 20.13 3.62 -6.96
N TRP A 496 20.54 3.95 -8.16
CA TRP A 496 21.55 4.98 -8.38
C TRP A 496 20.92 6.38 -8.26
N LYS A 497 21.71 7.31 -7.79
CA LYS A 497 21.33 8.74 -7.71
C LYS A 497 21.07 9.29 -9.12
N ASP A 498 21.94 8.91 -10.06
CA ASP A 498 21.92 9.24 -11.48
C ASP A 498 22.64 8.12 -12.27
N ASP A 499 22.60 8.18 -13.59
CA ASP A 499 23.25 7.20 -14.47
C ASP A 499 24.71 7.50 -14.76
N GLU A 500 25.25 8.58 -14.20
CA GLU A 500 26.63 9.00 -14.43
C GLU A 500 27.62 8.22 -13.57
N ASN A 501 28.84 8.06 -14.08
CA ASN A 501 29.95 7.46 -13.33
C ASN A 501 30.81 8.56 -12.68
N PRO A 502 31.32 8.35 -11.48
CA PRO A 502 31.17 7.15 -10.63
C PRO A 502 29.78 7.06 -9.98
N LYS A 503 29.14 5.91 -10.10
CA LYS A 503 27.79 5.67 -9.58
C LYS A 503 27.72 5.84 -8.06
N ALA A 504 26.67 6.53 -7.62
CA ALA A 504 26.37 6.76 -6.23
C ALA A 504 25.02 6.12 -5.88
N LEU A 505 25.01 5.30 -4.82
CA LEU A 505 23.74 4.84 -4.26
C LEU A 505 22.97 6.04 -3.70
N ILE A 506 21.64 6.06 -3.84
CA ILE A 506 20.80 7.11 -3.23
C ILE A 506 21.01 7.16 -1.71
N LYS A 507 20.74 8.31 -1.10
CA LYS A 507 20.90 8.49 0.36
C LYS A 507 19.89 7.65 1.14
N LYS A 508 20.23 7.23 2.36
CA LYS A 508 19.32 6.49 3.27
C LYS A 508 17.98 7.24 3.50
N THR A 509 18.01 8.58 3.52
CA THR A 509 16.81 9.42 3.61
C THR A 509 15.88 9.23 2.41
N ASP A 510 16.45 9.14 1.21
CA ASP A 510 15.69 8.96 -0.03
C ASP A 510 15.16 7.52 -0.12
N MET A 511 15.96 6.53 0.34
CA MET A 511 15.51 5.14 0.49
C MET A 511 14.31 5.04 1.44
N LYS A 512 14.41 5.65 2.64
CA LYS A 512 13.31 5.72 3.61
C LYS A 512 12.06 6.39 3.02
N PHE A 513 12.25 7.41 2.19
CA PHE A 513 11.14 8.08 1.50
C PHE A 513 10.45 7.12 0.50
N LEU A 514 11.21 6.32 -0.23
CA LEU A 514 10.68 5.40 -1.26
C LEU A 514 9.87 4.24 -0.67
N ILE A 515 10.38 3.62 0.41
CA ILE A 515 9.80 2.39 0.97
C ILE A 515 9.03 2.61 2.29
N GLY A 516 9.07 3.83 2.85
CA GLY A 516 8.32 4.19 4.07
C GLY A 516 9.01 3.85 5.39
N HIS A 517 10.13 3.13 5.36
CA HIS A 517 10.93 2.73 6.53
C HIS A 517 12.43 2.66 6.18
N SER A 518 13.27 2.32 7.15
CA SER A 518 14.71 2.08 6.91
C SER A 518 14.93 0.77 6.15
N PRO A 519 15.82 0.71 5.12
CA PRO A 519 16.12 -0.52 4.38
C PRO A 519 17.16 -1.38 5.10
N ASP A 520 16.92 -1.70 6.37
CA ASP A 520 17.91 -2.29 7.28
C ASP A 520 18.34 -3.71 6.84
N PHE A 521 17.43 -4.49 6.21
CA PHE A 521 17.74 -5.83 5.72
C PHE A 521 18.65 -5.79 4.48
N ILE A 522 18.37 -4.93 3.51
CA ILE A 522 19.22 -4.77 2.33
C ILE A 522 20.56 -4.10 2.69
N GLU A 523 20.58 -3.12 3.59
CA GLU A 523 21.84 -2.48 4.03
C GLU A 523 22.77 -3.49 4.71
N ALA A 524 22.24 -4.35 5.60
CA ALA A 524 23.02 -5.40 6.23
C ALA A 524 23.59 -6.42 5.22
N LEU A 525 22.86 -6.75 4.13
CA LEU A 525 23.38 -7.57 3.03
C LEU A 525 24.55 -6.90 2.28
N ILE A 526 24.48 -5.59 2.05
CA ILE A 526 25.59 -4.84 1.42
C ILE A 526 26.88 -5.00 2.22
N TYR A 527 26.80 -5.02 3.55
CA TYR A 527 27.99 -5.24 4.42
C TYR A 527 28.52 -6.69 4.34
N CYS A 528 27.62 -7.67 4.17
CA CYS A 528 28.02 -9.06 3.89
C CYS A 528 28.81 -9.18 2.59
N ILE A 529 28.37 -8.54 1.53
CA ILE A 529 29.05 -8.57 0.20
C ILE A 529 30.48 -8.07 0.31
N ASP A 530 30.75 -7.03 1.13
CA ASP A 530 32.12 -6.57 1.38
C ASP A 530 33.00 -7.68 1.95
N ARG A 531 32.49 -8.46 2.90
CA ARG A 531 33.26 -9.56 3.53
C ARG A 531 33.50 -10.70 2.56
N VAL A 532 32.48 -11.09 1.80
CA VAL A 532 32.63 -12.14 0.76
C VAL A 532 33.68 -11.73 -0.28
N ASP A 533 33.69 -10.47 -0.75
CA ASP A 533 34.69 -9.97 -1.72
C ASP A 533 36.11 -10.01 -1.15
N ASN A 534 36.29 -9.54 0.09
CA ASN A 534 37.60 -9.52 0.74
C ASN A 534 38.13 -10.91 1.07
N ALA A 535 37.31 -11.80 1.59
CA ALA A 535 37.69 -13.16 1.97
C ALA A 535 38.03 -14.02 0.74
N LYS A 536 37.33 -13.85 -0.39
CA LYS A 536 37.68 -14.48 -1.67
C LYS A 536 39.06 -14.08 -2.13
N LYS A 537 39.43 -12.80 -2.02
CA LYS A 537 40.74 -12.28 -2.40
C LYS A 537 41.86 -12.85 -1.51
N ALA A 538 41.66 -12.89 -0.19
CA ALA A 538 42.62 -13.46 0.75
C ALA A 538 42.88 -14.95 0.47
N ARG A 539 41.84 -15.74 0.15
CA ARG A 539 41.97 -17.18 -0.19
C ARG A 539 42.72 -17.38 -1.50
N LYS A 540 42.54 -16.50 -2.49
CA LYS A 540 43.26 -16.56 -3.77
C LYS A 540 44.74 -16.25 -3.60
N VAL A 541 45.10 -15.25 -2.78
CA VAL A 541 46.50 -14.93 -2.46
C VAL A 541 47.19 -16.07 -1.73
N ARG A 542 46.56 -16.69 -0.73
CA ARG A 542 47.13 -17.86 -0.03
C ARG A 542 47.38 -19.05 -0.97
N ARG A 543 46.48 -19.34 -1.92
CA ARG A 543 46.67 -20.41 -2.94
C ARG A 543 47.77 -20.07 -3.94
N GLY A 544 47.91 -18.78 -4.32
CA GLY A 544 48.98 -18.36 -5.23
C GLY A 544 50.38 -18.50 -4.64
N ASN A 545 50.54 -18.27 -3.32
CA ASN A 545 51.85 -18.43 -2.66
C ASN A 545 52.28 -19.90 -2.48
N TRP A 546 51.38 -20.87 -2.55
CA TRP A 546 51.73 -22.31 -2.50
C TRP A 546 52.16 -22.87 -3.83
N SER A 547 51.79 -22.24 -4.97
CA SER A 547 52.21 -22.65 -6.31
C SER A 547 53.62 -22.18 -6.68
N CYS A 548 54.30 -21.38 -5.85
CA CYS A 548 55.68 -20.96 -6.03
C CYS A 548 56.69 -21.84 -5.27
N PHE A 549 56.21 -22.89 -4.57
CA PHE A 549 57.04 -23.80 -3.80
C PHE A 549 56.92 -25.31 -4.22
N MET A 550 56.45 -25.57 -5.45
CA MET A 550 56.52 -26.87 -6.11
C MET A 550 57.36 -26.83 -7.35
#